data_45512916ed2dd1f51f6eda2ca46379ca
#
_entry.id   45512916ed2dd1f51f6eda2ca46379ca
#
_cell.length_a   1.000
_cell.length_b   1.000
_cell.length_c   1.000
_cell.angle_alpha   90.00
_cell.angle_beta   90.00
_cell.angle_gamma   90.00
#
_symmetry.space_group_name_H-M   'P 1'
#
loop_
_entity.id
_entity.type
_entity.pdbx_description
1 polymer ?
#
loop_
_entity_poly.entity_id
_entity_poly.type
_entity_poly.pdbx_seq_one_letter_code
_entity_poly.pdbx_strand_id
1 'polypeptide(L)'
;MTPLFQRHRKALAGLAAAVALYALLGFLLAPWLVEKFSTDAVQETLGTELSFDEVAINPFVLSLEINGLALDEPDGSPFLTIERIFVNFQLSSLFRWAFTFREFHIESPEVRLARDGDGNFNVAFLVQDSPETEGTGEDADSAPVRLLIHDFAIRENLIDWSDEVPPEPVVTRFGPVNIDIADLNTLPAR
;
A
#
# COMPACT_ATOMS: atom_id res chain seq x y z
N MET A 1 -56.07 7.63 9.53
CA MET A 1 -54.85 7.15 10.23
C MET A 1 -53.83 6.55 9.25
N THR A 2 -53.17 7.29 8.34
CA THR A 2 -52.25 6.60 7.41
C THR A 2 -51.19 7.42 6.67
N PRO A 3 -51.02 8.74 6.77
CA PRO A 3 -49.96 9.40 6.01
C PRO A 3 -48.58 9.33 6.66
N LEU A 4 -48.46 9.24 7.99
CA LEU A 4 -47.18 9.20 8.71
C LEU A 4 -46.46 7.85 8.49
N PHE A 5 -47.16 6.73 8.49
CA PHE A 5 -46.58 5.41 8.34
C PHE A 5 -46.00 5.17 6.91
N GLN A 6 -46.64 5.72 5.89
CA GLN A 6 -46.14 5.64 4.51
C GLN A 6 -44.90 6.52 4.29
N ARG A 7 -44.83 7.65 4.96
CA ARG A 7 -43.66 8.56 4.89
C ARG A 7 -42.42 7.92 5.51
N HIS A 8 -42.57 7.27 6.67
CA HIS A 8 -41.47 6.53 7.31
C HIS A 8 -41.01 5.34 6.48
N ARG A 9 -41.90 4.60 5.82
CA ARG A 9 -41.53 3.49 4.92
C ARG A 9 -40.73 3.96 3.71
N LYS A 10 -41.10 5.07 3.09
CA LYS A 10 -40.31 5.66 1.99
C LYS A 10 -38.95 6.16 2.46
N ALA A 11 -38.84 6.78 3.62
CA ALA A 11 -37.56 7.21 4.20
C ALA A 11 -36.66 6.02 4.54
N LEU A 12 -37.20 4.96 5.14
CA LEU A 12 -36.45 3.72 5.43
C LEU A 12 -36.00 3.01 4.14
N ALA A 13 -36.84 2.96 3.12
CA ALA A 13 -36.45 2.38 1.83
C ALA A 13 -35.36 3.20 1.14
N GLY A 14 -35.43 4.55 1.22
CA GLY A 14 -34.37 5.43 0.72
C GLY A 14 -33.05 5.25 1.46
N LEU A 15 -33.10 5.14 2.79
CA LEU A 15 -31.90 4.88 3.61
C LEU A 15 -31.29 3.50 3.27
N ALA A 16 -32.12 2.47 3.17
CA ALA A 16 -31.67 1.12 2.81
C ALA A 16 -31.03 1.10 1.42
N ALA A 17 -31.60 1.81 0.45
CA ALA A 17 -31.02 1.96 -0.89
C ALA A 17 -29.69 2.71 -0.87
N ALA A 18 -29.56 3.76 -0.07
CA ALA A 18 -28.31 4.52 0.09
C ALA A 18 -27.20 3.66 0.72
N VAL A 19 -27.51 2.88 1.76
CA VAL A 19 -26.57 1.95 2.39
C VAL A 19 -26.17 0.83 1.41
N ALA A 20 -27.12 0.29 0.66
CA ALA A 20 -26.83 -0.73 -0.35
C ALA A 20 -25.93 -0.18 -1.46
N LEU A 21 -26.18 1.04 -1.94
CA LEU A 21 -25.32 1.70 -2.93
C LEU A 21 -23.91 1.95 -2.38
N TYR A 22 -23.81 2.45 -1.16
CA TYR A 22 -22.52 2.65 -0.47
C TYR A 22 -21.73 1.34 -0.35
N ALA A 23 -22.42 0.25 0.06
CA ALA A 23 -21.82 -1.07 0.14
C ALA A 23 -21.33 -1.57 -1.23
N LEU A 24 -22.15 -1.45 -2.28
CA LEU A 24 -21.77 -1.84 -3.63
C LEU A 24 -20.55 -1.06 -4.13
N LEU A 25 -20.52 0.25 -3.93
CA LEU A 25 -19.38 1.08 -4.32
C LEU A 25 -18.12 0.70 -3.54
N GLY A 26 -18.23 0.47 -2.23
CA GLY A 26 -17.09 0.16 -1.37
C GLY A 26 -16.54 -1.25 -1.57
N PHE A 27 -17.42 -2.26 -1.72
CA PHE A 27 -16.96 -3.65 -1.85
C PHE A 27 -16.61 -4.07 -3.27
N LEU A 28 -17.15 -3.43 -4.30
CA LEU A 28 -16.94 -3.85 -5.69
C LEU A 28 -16.16 -2.81 -6.50
N LEU A 29 -16.57 -1.53 -6.44
CA LEU A 29 -15.95 -0.50 -7.27
C LEU A 29 -14.60 -0.09 -6.71
N ALA A 30 -14.46 0.08 -5.39
CA ALA A 30 -13.22 0.56 -4.81
C ALA A 30 -12.03 -0.41 -4.98
N PRO A 31 -12.16 -1.75 -4.76
CA PRO A 31 -11.09 -2.68 -5.08
C PRO A 31 -10.65 -2.62 -6.53
N TRP A 32 -11.60 -2.67 -7.47
CA TRP A 32 -11.31 -2.57 -8.90
C TRP A 32 -10.57 -1.27 -9.26
N LEU A 33 -10.93 -0.14 -8.65
CA LEU A 33 -10.22 1.12 -8.86
C LEU A 33 -8.79 1.05 -8.32
N VAL A 34 -8.58 0.49 -7.12
CA VAL A 34 -7.24 0.33 -6.53
C VAL A 34 -6.36 -0.51 -7.44
N GLU A 35 -6.81 -1.70 -7.85
CA GLU A 35 -6.07 -2.56 -8.77
C GLU A 35 -5.72 -1.81 -10.05
N LYS A 36 -6.73 -1.26 -10.73
CA LYS A 36 -6.53 -0.60 -12.02
C LYS A 36 -5.57 0.58 -11.92
N PHE A 37 -5.79 1.51 -10.99
CA PHE A 37 -4.95 2.71 -10.88
C PHE A 37 -3.53 2.38 -10.42
N SER A 38 -3.34 1.40 -9.53
CA SER A 38 -2.01 0.99 -9.08
C SER A 38 -1.23 0.32 -10.21
N THR A 39 -1.86 -0.58 -10.96
CA THR A 39 -1.24 -1.27 -12.10
C THR A 39 -0.90 -0.28 -13.22
N ASP A 40 -1.86 0.59 -13.60
CA ASP A 40 -1.64 1.60 -14.64
C ASP A 40 -0.50 2.57 -14.23
N ALA A 41 -0.48 3.03 -12.97
CA ALA A 41 0.54 3.96 -12.48
C ALA A 41 1.94 3.32 -12.44
N VAL A 42 2.07 2.08 -12.00
CA VAL A 42 3.35 1.36 -11.98
C VAL A 42 3.85 1.11 -13.40
N GLN A 43 2.96 0.68 -14.30
CA GLN A 43 3.32 0.48 -15.70
C GLN A 43 3.77 1.78 -16.38
N GLU A 44 3.11 2.91 -16.10
CA GLU A 44 3.45 4.21 -16.69
C GLU A 44 4.74 4.80 -16.10
N THR A 45 4.97 4.61 -14.77
CA THR A 45 6.09 5.23 -14.06
C THR A 45 7.35 4.37 -14.06
N LEU A 46 7.21 3.06 -13.87
CA LEU A 46 8.34 2.14 -13.71
C LEU A 46 8.55 1.23 -14.94
N GLY A 47 7.62 1.23 -15.89
CA GLY A 47 7.70 0.40 -17.10
C GLY A 47 7.63 -1.10 -16.81
N THR A 48 7.09 -1.50 -15.65
CA THR A 48 7.03 -2.88 -15.21
C THR A 48 5.63 -3.30 -14.79
N GLU A 49 5.45 -4.59 -14.49
CA GLU A 49 4.16 -5.17 -14.12
C GLU A 49 3.99 -5.25 -12.60
N LEU A 50 2.85 -4.72 -12.13
CA LEU A 50 2.35 -4.91 -10.76
C LEU A 50 1.10 -5.77 -10.84
N SER A 51 1.06 -6.86 -10.08
CA SER A 51 -0.08 -7.77 -10.03
C SER A 51 -0.55 -8.03 -8.59
N PHE A 52 -1.80 -8.48 -8.48
CA PHE A 52 -2.44 -8.84 -7.22
C PHE A 52 -3.28 -10.11 -7.42
N ASP A 53 -3.33 -10.98 -6.43
CA ASP A 53 -4.26 -12.11 -6.42
C ASP A 53 -5.68 -11.63 -6.05
N GLU A 54 -5.77 -10.76 -5.03
CA GLU A 54 -7.04 -10.21 -4.55
C GLU A 54 -6.83 -8.86 -3.86
N VAL A 55 -7.72 -7.90 -4.13
CA VAL A 55 -7.86 -6.66 -3.37
C VAL A 55 -9.24 -6.60 -2.75
N ALA A 56 -9.32 -6.53 -1.43
CA ALA A 56 -10.56 -6.46 -0.68
C ALA A 56 -10.64 -5.16 0.13
N ILE A 57 -11.76 -4.45 0.03
CA ILE A 57 -12.02 -3.24 0.82
C ILE A 57 -13.29 -3.43 1.62
N ASN A 58 -13.24 -3.15 2.93
CA ASN A 58 -14.42 -3.08 3.76
C ASN A 58 -14.74 -1.62 4.09
N PRO A 59 -15.75 -1.03 3.44
CA PRO A 59 -16.08 0.39 3.61
C PRO A 59 -16.69 0.72 4.98
N PHE A 60 -17.18 -0.29 5.73
CA PHE A 60 -17.81 -0.06 7.05
C PHE A 60 -16.78 0.04 8.18
N VAL A 61 -15.69 -0.71 8.07
CA VAL A 61 -14.59 -0.66 9.06
C VAL A 61 -13.36 0.08 8.53
N LEU A 62 -13.42 0.54 7.27
CA LEU A 62 -12.35 1.25 6.56
C LEU A 62 -11.04 0.43 6.52
N SER A 63 -11.14 -0.83 6.15
CA SER A 63 -9.96 -1.68 5.95
C SER A 63 -9.74 -1.98 4.47
N LEU A 64 -8.47 -2.08 4.13
CA LEU A 64 -7.95 -2.57 2.85
C LEU A 64 -7.12 -3.82 3.12
N GLU A 65 -7.32 -4.85 2.34
CA GLU A 65 -6.52 -6.07 2.32
C GLU A 65 -6.10 -6.35 0.89
N ILE A 66 -4.80 -6.57 0.69
CA ILE A 66 -4.21 -6.93 -0.60
C ILE A 66 -3.51 -8.26 -0.40
N ASN A 67 -3.85 -9.26 -1.19
CA ASN A 67 -3.23 -10.58 -1.17
C ASN A 67 -2.47 -10.82 -2.47
N GLY A 68 -1.31 -11.49 -2.38
CA GLY A 68 -0.51 -11.90 -3.51
C GLY A 68 0.01 -10.75 -4.36
N LEU A 69 0.51 -9.67 -3.72
CA LEU A 69 1.14 -8.57 -4.45
C LEU A 69 2.46 -9.06 -5.04
N ALA A 70 2.66 -8.84 -6.34
CA ALA A 70 3.94 -9.08 -7.01
C ALA A 70 4.30 -7.89 -7.91
N LEU A 71 5.54 -7.43 -7.78
CA LEU A 71 6.16 -6.42 -8.62
C LEU A 71 7.37 -7.05 -9.30
N ASP A 72 7.39 -7.01 -10.62
CA ASP A 72 8.50 -7.52 -11.41
C ASP A 72 9.49 -6.41 -11.78
N GLU A 73 10.67 -6.79 -12.22
CA GLU A 73 11.62 -5.90 -12.89
C GLU A 73 11.17 -5.66 -14.35
N PRO A 74 11.69 -4.63 -15.04
CA PRO A 74 11.34 -4.37 -16.44
C PRO A 74 11.64 -5.52 -17.41
N ASP A 75 12.52 -6.45 -17.04
CA ASP A 75 12.83 -7.65 -17.82
C ASP A 75 11.90 -8.84 -17.51
N GLY A 76 10.95 -8.68 -16.57
CA GLY A 76 9.99 -9.69 -16.15
C GLY A 76 10.51 -10.62 -15.05
N SER A 77 11.70 -10.38 -14.49
CA SER A 77 12.15 -11.12 -13.33
C SER A 77 11.47 -10.62 -12.05
N PRO A 78 11.18 -11.50 -11.07
CA PRO A 78 10.48 -11.08 -9.87
C PRO A 78 11.39 -10.26 -8.95
N PHE A 79 10.95 -9.05 -8.57
CA PHE A 79 11.65 -8.15 -7.67
C PHE A 79 11.11 -8.18 -6.24
N LEU A 80 9.78 -8.02 -6.06
CA LEU A 80 9.13 -7.98 -4.76
C LEU A 80 7.88 -8.84 -4.79
N THR A 81 7.72 -9.68 -3.78
CA THR A 81 6.44 -10.36 -3.52
C THR A 81 6.00 -10.12 -2.08
N ILE A 82 4.70 -9.97 -1.85
CA ILE A 82 4.11 -9.80 -0.52
C ILE A 82 2.88 -10.69 -0.46
N GLU A 83 2.84 -11.61 0.51
CA GLU A 83 1.71 -12.51 0.68
C GLU A 83 0.44 -11.75 1.06
N ARG A 84 0.54 -10.83 2.03
CA ARG A 84 -0.59 -10.05 2.50
C ARG A 84 -0.19 -8.67 3.01
N ILE A 85 -0.96 -7.66 2.61
CA ILE A 85 -0.93 -6.31 3.20
C ILE A 85 -2.30 -6.05 3.81
N PHE A 86 -2.34 -5.69 5.09
CA PHE A 86 -3.56 -5.30 5.78
C PHE A 86 -3.43 -3.90 6.35
N VAL A 87 -4.42 -3.05 6.04
CA VAL A 87 -4.47 -1.67 6.51
C VAL A 87 -5.83 -1.37 7.10
N ASN A 88 -5.88 -0.86 8.33
CA ASN A 88 -7.10 -0.43 8.99
C ASN A 88 -7.02 1.07 9.29
N PHE A 89 -7.79 1.85 8.54
CA PHE A 89 -7.83 3.30 8.63
C PHE A 89 -8.87 3.77 9.65
N GLN A 90 -8.53 4.76 10.48
CA GLN A 90 -9.45 5.30 11.47
C GLN A 90 -10.18 6.56 10.96
N LEU A 91 -11.52 6.61 11.15
CA LEU A 91 -12.33 7.80 10.88
C LEU A 91 -11.90 9.03 11.68
N SER A 92 -11.19 8.84 12.80
CA SER A 92 -10.60 9.93 13.58
C SER A 92 -9.61 10.80 12.80
N SER A 93 -9.06 10.29 11.69
CA SER A 93 -8.21 11.03 10.76
C SER A 93 -8.89 12.31 10.24
N LEU A 94 -10.18 12.24 9.94
CA LEU A 94 -10.96 13.40 9.44
C LEU A 94 -11.02 14.55 10.47
N PHE A 95 -10.96 14.23 11.76
CA PHE A 95 -11.04 15.21 12.84
C PHE A 95 -9.66 15.66 13.35
N ARG A 96 -8.60 14.87 13.09
CA ARG A 96 -7.24 15.14 13.60
C ARG A 96 -6.33 15.80 12.58
N TRP A 97 -6.77 15.95 11.32
CA TRP A 97 -5.93 16.42 10.21
C TRP A 97 -4.61 15.62 10.10
N ALA A 98 -4.69 14.32 10.40
CA ALA A 98 -3.57 13.38 10.32
C ALA A 98 -4.09 12.03 9.83
N PHE A 99 -3.36 11.40 8.93
CA PHE A 99 -3.66 10.03 8.53
C PHE A 99 -3.42 9.10 9.72
N THR A 100 -4.50 8.55 10.28
CA THR A 100 -4.42 7.66 11.45
C THR A 100 -4.82 6.27 11.03
N PHE A 101 -3.89 5.33 11.16
CA PHE A 101 -4.09 3.91 10.93
C PHE A 101 -4.08 3.18 12.29
N ARG A 102 -5.05 2.30 12.48
CA ARG A 102 -5.09 1.44 13.65
C ARG A 102 -4.06 0.33 13.52
N GLU A 103 -4.01 -0.28 12.35
CA GLU A 103 -3.16 -1.41 12.01
C GLU A 103 -2.60 -1.22 10.61
N PHE A 104 -1.33 -1.53 10.44
CA PHE A 104 -0.67 -1.62 9.15
C PHE A 104 0.28 -2.82 9.21
N HIS A 105 -0.15 -3.93 8.63
CA HIS A 105 0.58 -5.20 8.68
C HIS A 105 1.00 -5.62 7.28
N ILE A 106 2.24 -6.09 7.16
CA ILE A 106 2.82 -6.68 5.95
C ILE A 106 3.29 -8.08 6.31
N GLU A 107 2.80 -9.09 5.61
CA GLU A 107 3.10 -10.49 5.85
C GLU A 107 3.91 -11.08 4.70
N SER A 108 5.00 -11.76 5.04
CA SER A 108 5.89 -12.48 4.13
C SER A 108 6.40 -11.64 2.93
N PRO A 109 6.89 -10.40 3.15
CA PRO A 109 7.54 -9.69 2.06
C PRO A 109 8.87 -10.35 1.72
N GLU A 110 9.06 -10.68 0.42
CA GLU A 110 10.31 -11.19 -0.12
C GLU A 110 10.81 -10.22 -1.18
N VAL A 111 12.03 -9.68 -0.96
CA VAL A 111 12.68 -8.74 -1.87
C VAL A 111 13.91 -9.41 -2.47
N ARG A 112 14.06 -9.35 -3.79
CA ARG A 112 15.22 -9.84 -4.51
C ARG A 112 16.11 -8.69 -4.93
N LEU A 113 17.25 -8.58 -4.27
CA LEU A 113 18.28 -7.58 -4.55
C LEU A 113 19.43 -8.24 -5.31
N ALA A 114 19.77 -7.69 -6.45
CA ALA A 114 20.85 -8.21 -7.28
C ALA A 114 21.84 -7.10 -7.64
N ARG A 115 23.12 -7.47 -7.71
CA ARG A 115 24.19 -6.63 -8.25
C ARG A 115 24.85 -7.39 -9.38
N ASP A 116 24.80 -6.83 -10.59
CA ASP A 116 25.38 -7.44 -11.79
C ASP A 116 26.91 -7.38 -11.81
N GLY A 117 27.54 -8.06 -12.79
CA GLY A 117 28.98 -8.10 -12.96
C GLY A 117 29.62 -6.73 -13.27
N ASP A 118 28.86 -5.75 -13.74
CA ASP A 118 29.26 -4.36 -13.99
C ASP A 118 29.11 -3.48 -12.74
N GLY A 119 28.51 -4.01 -11.67
CA GLY A 119 28.31 -3.35 -10.38
C GLY A 119 26.99 -2.57 -10.26
N ASN A 120 26.07 -2.69 -11.21
CA ASN A 120 24.76 -2.05 -11.14
C ASN A 120 23.80 -2.86 -10.25
N PHE A 121 22.92 -2.13 -9.57
CA PHE A 121 21.88 -2.73 -8.75
C PHE A 121 20.56 -2.82 -9.51
N ASN A 122 19.85 -3.93 -9.36
CA ASN A 122 18.53 -4.12 -9.98
C ASN A 122 17.46 -3.15 -9.47
N VAL A 123 17.64 -2.48 -8.33
CA VAL A 123 16.76 -1.44 -7.82
C VAL A 123 16.78 -0.13 -8.64
N ALA A 124 17.70 0.01 -9.59
CA ALA A 124 17.87 1.24 -10.36
C ALA A 124 16.61 1.67 -11.12
N PHE A 125 15.76 0.71 -11.55
CA PHE A 125 14.50 1.02 -12.23
C PHE A 125 13.49 1.77 -11.35
N LEU A 126 13.58 1.65 -10.03
CA LEU A 126 12.68 2.35 -9.09
C LEU A 126 12.93 3.86 -9.05
N VAL A 127 14.09 4.32 -9.51
CA VAL A 127 14.50 5.73 -9.42
C VAL A 127 14.69 6.40 -10.80
N GLN A 128 14.63 5.62 -11.89
CA GLN A 128 14.99 6.11 -13.24
C GLN A 128 14.09 7.25 -13.75
N ASP A 129 12.81 7.28 -13.38
CA ASP A 129 11.85 8.30 -13.82
C ASP A 129 11.29 9.16 -12.69
N SER A 130 11.90 9.12 -11.52
CA SER A 130 11.62 10.19 -10.57
C SER A 130 12.06 11.49 -11.24
N PRO A 131 11.15 12.45 -11.54
CA PRO A 131 11.57 13.75 -12.02
C PRO A 131 12.66 14.19 -11.06
N GLU A 132 13.87 14.47 -11.60
CA GLU A 132 14.93 15.03 -10.78
C GLU A 132 14.30 16.18 -10.01
N THR A 133 14.10 15.96 -8.73
CA THR A 133 13.88 17.06 -7.82
C THR A 133 15.23 17.76 -7.82
N GLU A 134 15.50 18.50 -8.95
CA GLU A 134 16.54 19.52 -8.94
C GLU A 134 16.29 20.27 -7.65
N GLY A 135 17.26 20.18 -6.76
CA GLY A 135 17.21 20.83 -5.46
C GLY A 135 17.05 22.33 -5.60
N THR A 136 15.90 22.76 -6.08
CA THR A 136 15.38 24.10 -5.82
C THR A 136 14.86 24.06 -4.39
N GLY A 137 15.76 24.37 -3.48
CA GLY A 137 15.49 24.52 -2.07
C GLY A 137 14.53 25.67 -1.76
N GLU A 138 13.33 25.68 -2.35
CA GLU A 138 12.33 26.75 -2.11
C GLU A 138 10.89 26.26 -1.92
N ASP A 139 10.60 24.95 -1.93
CA ASP A 139 9.30 24.45 -1.47
C ASP A 139 9.39 23.82 -0.05
N ALA A 140 10.10 24.51 0.83
CA ALA A 140 10.19 24.16 2.26
C ALA A 140 8.88 24.45 3.04
N ASP A 141 7.77 24.72 2.34
CA ASP A 141 6.47 25.02 2.97
C ASP A 141 5.43 23.89 2.84
N SER A 142 5.83 22.73 2.32
CA SER A 142 5.00 21.54 2.43
C SER A 142 5.12 20.99 3.85
N ALA A 143 4.15 21.30 4.70
CA ALA A 143 4.10 20.72 6.04
C ALA A 143 4.19 19.18 5.92
N PRO A 144 5.06 18.51 6.68
CA PRO A 144 5.23 17.06 6.58
C PRO A 144 3.89 16.36 6.77
N VAL A 145 3.65 15.32 5.97
CA VAL A 145 2.43 14.51 6.08
C VAL A 145 2.33 13.98 7.51
N ARG A 146 1.24 14.35 8.18
CA ARG A 146 0.99 13.93 9.56
C ARG A 146 0.44 12.51 9.56
N LEU A 147 1.26 11.56 10.00
CA LEU A 147 0.98 10.13 10.02
C LEU A 147 1.01 9.61 11.46
N LEU A 148 0.07 8.75 11.80
CA LEU A 148 0.05 7.98 13.04
C LEU A 148 -0.41 6.55 12.73
N ILE A 149 0.42 5.56 13.06
CA ILE A 149 0.11 4.13 12.95
C ILE A 149 0.24 3.53 14.34
N HIS A 150 -0.86 3.03 14.91
CA HIS A 150 -0.84 2.49 16.27
C HIS A 150 -0.17 1.12 16.36
N ASP A 151 -0.36 0.29 15.36
CA ASP A 151 0.22 -1.05 15.28
C ASP A 151 0.79 -1.26 13.86
N PHE A 152 2.11 -1.13 13.75
CA PHE A 152 2.84 -1.43 12.52
C PHE A 152 3.60 -2.73 12.69
N ALA A 153 3.38 -3.69 11.79
CA ALA A 153 4.06 -4.97 11.81
C ALA A 153 4.53 -5.41 10.43
N ILE A 154 5.76 -5.94 10.37
CA ILE A 154 6.26 -6.72 9.25
C ILE A 154 6.58 -8.11 9.78
N ARG A 155 6.05 -9.14 9.13
CA ARG A 155 6.23 -10.54 9.50
C ARG A 155 6.97 -11.28 8.42
N GLU A 156 7.88 -12.16 8.84
CA GLU A 156 8.59 -13.11 7.97
C GLU A 156 9.28 -12.46 6.77
N ASN A 157 9.82 -11.24 6.95
CA ASN A 157 10.53 -10.52 5.89
C ASN A 157 11.77 -11.31 5.45
N LEU A 158 11.89 -11.53 4.14
CA LEU A 158 13.03 -12.19 3.49
C LEU A 158 13.69 -11.25 2.48
N ILE A 159 15.02 -11.28 2.44
CA ILE A 159 15.79 -10.57 1.43
C ILE A 159 16.73 -11.57 0.76
N ASP A 160 16.53 -11.80 -0.51
CA ASP A 160 17.47 -12.56 -1.35
C ASP A 160 18.48 -11.58 -1.94
N TRP A 161 19.74 -11.81 -1.68
CA TRP A 161 20.87 -11.04 -2.21
C TRP A 161 21.70 -11.86 -3.18
N SER A 162 21.96 -11.30 -4.37
CA SER A 162 22.88 -11.85 -5.37
C SER A 162 23.92 -10.79 -5.77
N ASP A 163 25.21 -11.16 -5.77
CA ASP A 163 26.31 -10.30 -6.19
C ASP A 163 27.21 -11.06 -7.18
N GLU A 164 27.28 -10.55 -8.41
CA GLU A 164 28.07 -11.14 -9.50
C GLU A 164 29.42 -10.43 -9.73
N VAL A 165 29.73 -9.35 -8.95
CA VAL A 165 31.01 -8.64 -9.06
C VAL A 165 32.20 -9.47 -8.60
N PRO A 166 32.12 -10.28 -7.51
CA PRO A 166 33.21 -11.17 -7.13
C PRO A 166 33.48 -12.23 -8.20
N PRO A 167 34.74 -12.76 -8.33
CA PRO A 167 35.07 -13.84 -9.24
C PRO A 167 34.20 -15.10 -9.08
N GLU A 168 33.72 -15.34 -7.87
CA GLU A 168 32.68 -16.34 -7.56
C GLU A 168 31.43 -15.59 -7.10
N PRO A 169 30.29 -15.72 -7.81
CA PRO A 169 29.04 -15.08 -7.43
C PRO A 169 28.61 -15.45 -6.01
N VAL A 170 28.19 -14.45 -5.24
CA VAL A 170 27.69 -14.63 -3.88
C VAL A 170 26.18 -14.58 -3.88
N VAL A 171 25.52 -15.62 -3.37
CA VAL A 171 24.07 -15.66 -3.17
C VAL A 171 23.79 -15.91 -1.71
N THR A 172 22.99 -15.04 -1.09
CA THR A 172 22.69 -15.12 0.35
C THR A 172 21.23 -14.74 0.60
N ARG A 173 20.58 -15.44 1.52
CA ARG A 173 19.23 -15.12 1.99
C ARG A 173 19.30 -14.60 3.42
N PHE A 174 18.73 -13.43 3.68
CA PHE A 174 18.58 -12.84 4.99
C PHE A 174 17.14 -12.97 5.48
N GLY A 175 16.97 -13.36 6.72
CA GLY A 175 15.66 -13.50 7.35
C GLY A 175 15.36 -14.95 7.81
N PRO A 176 14.11 -15.22 8.23
CA PRO A 176 13.03 -14.26 8.37
C PRO A 176 13.26 -13.22 9.49
N VAL A 177 12.87 -11.99 9.24
CA VAL A 177 12.92 -10.89 10.21
C VAL A 177 11.51 -10.41 10.52
N ASN A 178 11.20 -10.22 11.80
CA ASN A 178 9.96 -9.62 12.25
C ASN A 178 10.22 -8.23 12.82
N ILE A 179 9.36 -7.28 12.51
CA ILE A 179 9.42 -5.90 12.98
C ILE A 179 8.06 -5.55 13.58
N ASP A 180 8.05 -5.06 14.82
CA ASP A 180 6.86 -4.54 15.50
C ASP A 180 7.16 -3.13 16.00
N ILE A 181 6.34 -2.16 15.61
CA ILE A 181 6.47 -0.78 16.03
C ILE A 181 5.11 -0.29 16.53
N ALA A 182 5.04 0.05 17.82
CA ALA A 182 3.85 0.70 18.37
C ALA A 182 3.94 2.22 18.23
N ASP A 183 2.83 2.84 17.89
CA ASP A 183 2.65 4.29 17.80
C ASP A 183 3.70 4.99 16.91
N LEU A 184 3.99 4.41 15.73
CA LEU A 184 4.81 5.06 14.71
C LEU A 184 4.14 6.36 14.27
N ASN A 185 4.83 7.50 14.46
CA ASN A 185 4.24 8.78 14.10
C ASN A 185 5.26 9.80 13.60
N THR A 186 4.79 10.72 12.75
CA THR A 186 5.54 11.86 12.24
C THR A 186 5.08 13.17 12.88
N LEU A 187 4.30 13.10 13.97
CA LEU A 187 3.79 14.27 14.65
C LEU A 187 4.91 14.96 15.43
N PRO A 188 4.96 16.31 15.45
CA PRO A 188 5.93 17.02 16.26
C PRO A 188 5.71 16.69 17.75
N ALA A 189 6.81 16.41 18.46
CA ALA A 189 6.76 16.24 19.91
C ALA A 189 6.17 17.50 20.56
N ARG A 190 5.21 17.32 21.46
CA ARG A 190 4.63 18.42 22.25
C ARG A 190 5.50 18.75 23.42
#